data_a227a8523a99d66b190ff543ce59f52c
#
_entry.id   a227a8523a99d66b190ff543ce59f52c
#
_cell.length_a   1.000
_cell.length_b   1.000
_cell.length_c   1.000
_cell.angle_alpha   90.00
_cell.angle_beta   90.00
_cell.angle_gamma   90.00
#
_symmetry.space_group_name_H-M   'P 1'
#
loop_
_entity.id
_entity.type
_entity.pdbx_description
1 polymer ?
#
loop_
_entity_poly.entity_id
_entity_poly.type
_entity_poly.pdbx_seq_one_letter_code
_entity_poly.pdbx_strand_id
1 'polypeptide(L)'
;MGSVRKGGNTDLLVQAFAEGARRNNTVEIISVADYRVNPCIGCNSCFTREGNRCFQEDDMVQIYEKLKTADIVVAASPVYFYGISAQLKAVVDRLHTPMRNTFSIKKLGLLLVGAAGLPELFDAILMQYRMILDYFQLEDIGSVLVRGVREKGDIKGNAALEEAYELGLSIGMENKICRG
;
A
#
# COMPACT_ATOMS: atom_id res chain seq x y z
N MET A 1 -0.43 -3.18 -4.24
CA MET A 1 0.74 -4.08 -4.19
C MET A 1 1.79 -3.61 -5.19
N GLY A 2 3.00 -3.28 -4.71
CA GLY A 2 4.12 -2.74 -5.50
C GLY A 2 5.01 -3.80 -6.16
N SER A 3 4.72 -5.09 -6.03
CA SER A 3 5.50 -6.14 -6.67
C SER A 3 4.93 -6.49 -8.04
N VAL A 4 5.81 -6.59 -9.04
CA VAL A 4 5.47 -7.11 -10.37
C VAL A 4 5.67 -8.63 -10.49
N ARG A 5 6.21 -9.28 -9.46
CA ARG A 5 6.47 -10.72 -9.45
C ARG A 5 5.24 -11.46 -8.91
N LYS A 6 4.42 -12.05 -9.79
CA LYS A 6 3.30 -12.90 -9.40
C LYS A 6 3.78 -14.14 -8.62
N GLY A 7 3.17 -14.42 -7.46
CA GLY A 7 3.58 -15.48 -6.54
C GLY A 7 4.93 -15.24 -5.87
N GLY A 8 5.45 -14.00 -5.87
CA GLY A 8 6.65 -13.59 -5.13
C GLY A 8 6.36 -13.38 -3.64
N ASN A 9 7.41 -13.11 -2.85
CA ASN A 9 7.30 -12.98 -1.40
C ASN A 9 6.32 -11.87 -0.97
N THR A 10 6.34 -10.72 -1.63
CA THR A 10 5.38 -9.63 -1.36
C THR A 10 3.95 -10.04 -1.70
N ASP A 11 3.75 -10.77 -2.80
CA ASP A 11 2.42 -11.25 -3.19
C ASP A 11 1.87 -12.25 -2.16
N LEU A 12 2.70 -13.21 -1.71
CA LEU A 12 2.32 -14.17 -0.67
C LEU A 12 1.95 -13.47 0.65
N LEU A 13 2.70 -12.44 1.05
CA LEU A 13 2.41 -11.64 2.24
C LEU A 13 1.07 -10.89 2.10
N VAL A 14 0.82 -10.29 0.94
CA VAL A 14 -0.44 -9.60 0.64
C VAL A 14 -1.63 -10.57 0.64
N GLN A 15 -1.46 -11.79 0.10
CA GLN A 15 -2.52 -12.80 0.11
C GLN A 15 -2.87 -13.23 1.54
N ALA A 16 -1.87 -13.45 2.40
CA ALA A 16 -2.10 -13.80 3.80
C ALA A 16 -2.88 -12.68 4.53
N PHE A 17 -2.46 -11.42 4.38
CA PHE A 17 -3.19 -10.28 4.92
C PHE A 17 -4.63 -10.21 4.39
N ALA A 18 -4.80 -10.34 3.07
CA ALA A 18 -6.10 -10.24 2.43
C ALA A 18 -7.04 -11.37 2.84
N GLU A 19 -6.53 -12.57 3.13
CA GLU A 19 -7.33 -13.68 3.65
C GLU A 19 -7.91 -13.35 5.02
N GLY A 20 -7.10 -12.82 5.95
CA GLY A 20 -7.57 -12.35 7.25
C GLY A 20 -8.59 -11.21 7.11
N ALA A 21 -8.28 -10.20 6.30
CA ALA A 21 -9.13 -9.03 6.12
C ALA A 21 -10.50 -9.36 5.50
N ARG A 22 -10.58 -10.33 4.59
CA ARG A 22 -11.85 -10.78 3.97
C ARG A 22 -12.85 -11.37 4.94
N ARG A 23 -12.44 -11.73 6.15
CA ARG A 23 -13.35 -12.23 7.19
C ARG A 23 -14.38 -11.18 7.61
N ASN A 24 -14.01 -9.89 7.54
CA ASN A 24 -14.84 -8.79 8.03
C ASN A 24 -15.01 -7.66 7.01
N ASN A 25 -14.34 -7.71 5.85
CA ASN A 25 -14.29 -6.61 4.89
C ASN A 25 -14.39 -7.10 3.44
N THR A 26 -14.78 -6.20 2.54
CA THR A 26 -14.56 -6.39 1.09
C THR A 26 -13.14 -5.96 0.77
N VAL A 27 -12.35 -6.87 0.18
CA VAL A 27 -10.93 -6.62 -0.13
C VAL A 27 -10.69 -6.71 -1.63
N GLU A 28 -10.12 -5.64 -2.17
CA GLU A 28 -9.60 -5.59 -3.53
C GLU A 28 -8.07 -5.48 -3.50
N ILE A 29 -7.38 -6.27 -4.32
CA ILE A 29 -5.92 -6.19 -4.48
C ILE A 29 -5.61 -5.50 -5.80
N ILE A 30 -4.99 -4.30 -5.70
CA ILE A 30 -4.49 -3.55 -6.85
C ILE A 30 -3.00 -3.88 -7.00
N SER A 31 -2.62 -4.50 -8.10
CA SER A 31 -1.20 -4.74 -8.44
C SER A 31 -0.71 -3.68 -9.41
N VAL A 32 0.40 -3.01 -9.11
CA VAL A 32 1.04 -2.07 -10.03
C VAL A 32 1.49 -2.71 -11.35
N ALA A 33 1.55 -4.04 -11.41
CA ALA A 33 1.84 -4.78 -12.64
C ALA A 33 0.69 -4.73 -13.65
N ASP A 34 -0.52 -4.45 -13.20
CA ASP A 34 -1.73 -4.47 -14.03
C ASP A 34 -2.13 -3.06 -14.51
N TYR A 35 -1.37 -2.02 -14.11
CA TYR A 35 -1.63 -0.61 -14.41
C TYR A 35 -0.40 0.07 -14.99
N ARG A 36 -0.59 0.84 -16.05
CA ARG A 36 0.44 1.73 -16.58
C ARG A 36 0.31 3.09 -15.89
N VAL A 37 1.19 3.37 -14.95
CA VAL A 37 1.24 4.64 -14.23
C VAL A 37 2.59 5.31 -14.47
N ASN A 38 2.59 6.45 -15.13
CA ASN A 38 3.79 7.26 -15.34
C ASN A 38 4.18 8.01 -14.07
N PRO A 39 5.48 8.23 -13.81
CA PRO A 39 5.93 9.05 -12.69
C PRO A 39 5.38 10.48 -12.75
N CYS A 40 5.17 11.09 -11.59
CA CYS A 40 4.85 12.51 -11.50
C CYS A 40 6.05 13.34 -11.99
N ILE A 41 5.81 14.33 -12.85
CA ILE A 41 6.84 15.24 -13.35
C ILE A 41 6.82 16.61 -12.69
N GLY A 42 6.02 16.81 -11.62
CA GLY A 42 5.97 18.06 -10.85
C GLY A 42 5.39 19.26 -11.60
N CYS A 43 4.63 19.06 -12.67
CA CYS A 43 4.13 20.16 -13.53
C CYS A 43 2.99 20.97 -12.90
N ASN A 44 2.42 20.53 -11.77
CA ASN A 44 1.31 21.16 -11.05
C ASN A 44 0.00 21.35 -11.84
N SER A 45 -0.14 20.80 -13.04
CA SER A 45 -1.34 20.96 -13.86
C SER A 45 -2.62 20.44 -13.18
N CYS A 46 -2.51 19.45 -12.27
CA CYS A 46 -3.63 18.96 -11.49
C CYS A 46 -4.20 20.00 -10.49
N PHE A 47 -3.47 21.08 -10.19
CA PHE A 47 -3.96 22.18 -9.35
C PHE A 47 -4.75 23.22 -10.13
N THR A 48 -4.60 23.27 -11.46
CA THR A 48 -5.19 24.29 -12.32
C THR A 48 -6.23 23.78 -13.30
N ARG A 49 -6.21 22.47 -13.62
CA ARG A 49 -7.16 21.85 -14.55
C ARG A 49 -8.50 21.58 -13.88
N GLU A 50 -9.58 21.69 -14.64
CA GLU A 50 -10.92 21.33 -14.21
C GLU A 50 -10.97 19.89 -13.66
N GLY A 51 -11.65 19.70 -12.53
CA GLY A 51 -11.75 18.43 -11.83
C GLY A 51 -10.42 17.93 -11.24
N ASN A 52 -9.40 18.79 -11.11
CA ASN A 52 -8.07 18.46 -10.57
C ASN A 52 -7.38 17.29 -11.31
N ARG A 53 -7.67 17.13 -12.60
CA ARG A 53 -7.17 15.99 -13.39
C ARG A 53 -5.71 16.19 -13.77
N CYS A 54 -4.93 15.11 -13.66
CA CYS A 54 -3.61 15.07 -14.26
C CYS A 54 -3.70 15.19 -15.78
N PHE A 55 -2.71 15.80 -16.43
CA PHE A 55 -2.66 15.87 -17.90
C PHE A 55 -2.19 14.54 -18.52
N GLN A 56 -1.52 13.68 -17.72
CA GLN A 56 -1.07 12.38 -18.19
C GLN A 56 -2.27 11.44 -18.35
N GLU A 57 -2.41 10.89 -19.56
CA GLU A 57 -3.45 9.92 -19.90
C GLU A 57 -2.92 8.50 -19.66
N ASP A 58 -3.13 8.01 -18.44
CA ASP A 58 -2.71 6.68 -18.00
C ASP A 58 -3.69 6.09 -16.98
N ASP A 59 -3.38 4.90 -16.47
CA ASP A 59 -4.30 4.15 -15.60
C ASP A 59 -4.41 4.69 -14.17
N MET A 60 -3.69 5.78 -13.81
CA MET A 60 -3.81 6.38 -12.49
C MET A 60 -5.24 6.85 -12.17
N VAL A 61 -6.02 7.21 -13.20
CA VAL A 61 -7.44 7.56 -13.04
C VAL A 61 -8.22 6.41 -12.39
N GLN A 62 -7.98 5.18 -12.80
CA GLN A 62 -8.66 4.01 -12.23
C GLN A 62 -8.28 3.80 -10.76
N ILE A 63 -7.01 4.06 -10.40
CA ILE A 63 -6.55 4.00 -9.00
C ILE A 63 -7.23 5.08 -8.16
N TYR A 64 -7.35 6.31 -8.67
CA TYR A 64 -8.08 7.37 -7.95
C TYR A 64 -9.55 6.99 -7.68
N GLU A 65 -10.25 6.40 -8.63
CA GLU A 65 -11.64 5.99 -8.41
C GLU A 65 -11.77 4.93 -7.29
N LYS A 66 -10.80 4.01 -7.19
CA LYS A 66 -10.75 3.04 -6.09
C LYS A 66 -10.46 3.70 -4.74
N LEU A 67 -9.57 4.69 -4.69
CA LEU A 67 -9.25 5.42 -3.46
C LEU A 67 -10.40 6.29 -2.95
N LYS A 68 -11.30 6.73 -3.84
CA LYS A 68 -12.51 7.48 -3.45
C LYS A 68 -13.49 6.64 -2.62
N THR A 69 -13.47 5.33 -2.77
CA THR A 69 -14.43 4.42 -2.13
C THR A 69 -13.80 3.52 -1.06
N ALA A 70 -12.48 3.51 -0.96
CA ALA A 70 -11.78 2.70 0.02
C ALA A 70 -11.72 3.41 1.38
N ASP A 71 -12.10 2.72 2.47
CA ASP A 71 -11.92 3.20 3.84
C ASP A 71 -10.49 2.98 4.35
N ILE A 72 -9.85 1.89 3.91
CA ILE A 72 -8.54 1.45 4.37
C ILE A 72 -7.66 1.12 3.16
N VAL A 73 -6.43 1.58 3.19
CA VAL A 73 -5.40 1.22 2.20
C VAL A 73 -4.26 0.50 2.90
N VAL A 74 -3.77 -0.57 2.28
CA VAL A 74 -2.55 -1.25 2.72
C VAL A 74 -1.54 -1.21 1.58
N ALA A 75 -0.46 -0.48 1.79
CA ALA A 75 0.64 -0.41 0.85
C ALA A 75 1.57 -1.62 1.07
N ALA A 76 1.84 -2.36 0.00
CA ALA A 76 2.75 -3.50 0.06
C ALA A 76 3.85 -3.36 -0.98
N SER A 77 5.11 -3.54 -0.60
CA SER A 77 6.25 -3.37 -1.50
C SER A 77 7.41 -4.31 -1.20
N PRO A 78 8.10 -4.82 -2.24
CA PRO A 78 9.46 -5.25 -2.06
C PRO A 78 10.35 -4.03 -1.79
N VAL A 79 11.46 -4.24 -1.07
CA VAL A 79 12.47 -3.18 -0.86
C VAL A 79 13.53 -3.27 -1.96
N TYR A 80 13.69 -2.19 -2.69
CA TYR A 80 14.72 -2.00 -3.69
C TYR A 80 15.57 -0.79 -3.32
N PHE A 81 16.85 -1.04 -3.02
CA PHE A 81 17.82 -0.01 -2.64
C PHE A 81 17.27 0.94 -1.55
N TYR A 82 16.81 0.35 -0.43
CA TYR A 82 16.24 1.04 0.75
C TYR A 82 14.94 1.81 0.51
N GLY A 83 14.30 1.65 -0.65
CA GLY A 83 13.04 2.29 -0.99
C GLY A 83 11.95 1.29 -1.40
N ILE A 84 10.73 1.78 -1.51
CA ILE A 84 9.64 1.04 -2.16
C ILE A 84 9.92 0.88 -3.66
N SER A 85 9.25 -0.06 -4.32
CA SER A 85 9.42 -0.24 -5.76
C SER A 85 9.11 1.05 -6.53
N ALA A 86 9.82 1.29 -7.63
CA ALA A 86 9.61 2.48 -8.48
C ALA A 86 8.17 2.57 -9.01
N GLN A 87 7.56 1.44 -9.32
CA GLN A 87 6.18 1.37 -9.79
C GLN A 87 5.18 1.83 -8.71
N LEU A 88 5.38 1.39 -7.45
CA LEU A 88 4.55 1.87 -6.34
C LEU A 88 4.83 3.35 -6.05
N LYS A 89 6.09 3.77 -6.13
CA LYS A 89 6.48 5.17 -5.92
C LYS A 89 5.82 6.09 -6.96
N ALA A 90 5.70 5.66 -8.22
CA ALA A 90 5.00 6.42 -9.25
C ALA A 90 3.53 6.68 -8.87
N VAL A 91 2.84 5.70 -8.27
CA VAL A 91 1.49 5.87 -7.74
C VAL A 91 1.50 6.84 -6.55
N VAL A 92 2.38 6.62 -5.56
CA VAL A 92 2.45 7.45 -4.35
C VAL A 92 2.72 8.91 -4.67
N ASP A 93 3.65 9.21 -5.57
CA ASP A 93 3.97 10.61 -5.96
C ASP A 93 2.78 11.33 -6.58
N ARG A 94 1.89 10.59 -7.24
CA ARG A 94 0.70 11.16 -7.87
C ARG A 94 -0.48 11.32 -6.92
N LEU A 95 -0.36 10.90 -5.66
CA LEU A 95 -1.34 11.23 -4.61
C LEU A 95 -1.21 12.69 -4.13
N HIS A 96 -0.11 13.38 -4.44
CA HIS A 96 0.03 14.81 -4.24
C HIS A 96 -0.80 15.60 -5.27
N THR A 97 -2.11 15.58 -5.10
CA THR A 97 -3.10 16.20 -5.98
C THR A 97 -4.26 16.74 -5.14
N PRO A 98 -4.94 17.84 -5.54
CA PRO A 98 -6.15 18.27 -4.86
C PRO A 98 -7.29 17.24 -4.90
N MET A 99 -7.28 16.31 -5.84
CA MET A 99 -8.24 15.21 -5.91
C MET A 99 -8.23 14.36 -4.64
N ARG A 100 -7.12 14.32 -3.88
CA ARG A 100 -7.02 13.60 -2.59
C ARG A 100 -8.10 13.99 -1.60
N ASN A 101 -8.65 15.19 -1.69
CA ASN A 101 -9.75 15.65 -0.82
C ASN A 101 -11.07 14.91 -1.08
N THR A 102 -11.14 14.10 -2.15
CA THR A 102 -12.29 13.25 -2.47
C THR A 102 -12.08 11.78 -2.05
N PHE A 103 -10.92 11.44 -1.48
CA PHE A 103 -10.65 10.07 -1.02
C PHE A 103 -11.35 9.81 0.30
N SER A 104 -11.94 8.62 0.45
CA SER A 104 -12.62 8.18 1.68
C SER A 104 -11.68 7.53 2.69
N ILE A 105 -10.39 7.42 2.37
CA ILE A 105 -9.39 6.69 3.15
C ILE A 105 -9.26 7.30 4.55
N LYS A 106 -9.35 6.46 5.57
CA LYS A 106 -9.20 6.83 6.99
C LYS A 106 -8.00 6.17 7.64
N LYS A 107 -7.59 5.00 7.12
CA LYS A 107 -6.55 4.16 7.73
C LYS A 107 -5.54 3.71 6.69
N LEU A 108 -4.29 3.56 7.10
CA LEU A 108 -3.20 3.08 6.25
C LEU A 108 -2.40 1.99 6.97
N GLY A 109 -2.03 0.95 6.24
CA GLY A 109 -1.12 -0.12 6.68
C GLY A 109 0.05 -0.30 5.75
N LEU A 110 1.08 -1.04 6.21
CA LEU A 110 2.31 -1.24 5.44
C LEU A 110 2.82 -2.68 5.52
N LEU A 111 3.07 -3.30 4.37
CA LEU A 111 3.68 -4.62 4.27
C LEU A 111 4.98 -4.51 3.46
N LEU A 112 6.12 -4.83 4.05
CA LEU A 112 7.42 -4.73 3.38
C LEU A 112 8.17 -6.05 3.37
N VAL A 113 8.83 -6.33 2.25
CA VAL A 113 9.63 -7.54 2.06
C VAL A 113 11.01 -7.15 1.53
N GLY A 114 12.06 -7.53 2.25
CA GLY A 114 13.43 -7.24 1.87
C GLY A 114 14.36 -8.45 1.92
N ALA A 115 15.35 -8.48 1.01
CA ALA A 115 16.32 -9.57 0.91
C ALA A 115 17.43 -9.46 1.97
N ALA A 116 17.78 -8.25 2.41
CA ALA A 116 18.80 -8.05 3.41
C ALA A 116 18.29 -8.29 4.83
N GLY A 117 19.16 -8.78 5.72
CA GLY A 117 18.88 -8.95 7.14
C GLY A 117 19.22 -7.73 8.01
N LEU A 118 19.52 -6.58 7.41
CA LEU A 118 19.94 -5.37 8.11
C LEU A 118 18.84 -4.83 9.03
N PRO A 119 19.12 -4.47 10.28
CA PRO A 119 18.11 -3.90 11.20
C PRO A 119 17.44 -2.66 10.63
N GLU A 120 18.21 -1.75 10.02
CA GLU A 120 17.81 -0.46 9.47
C GLU A 120 17.19 -0.53 8.04
N LEU A 121 17.01 -1.73 7.49
CA LEU A 121 16.57 -1.93 6.10
C LEU A 121 15.33 -1.12 5.72
N PHE A 122 14.42 -0.92 6.64
CA PHE A 122 13.12 -0.28 6.40
C PHE A 122 13.03 1.16 6.90
N ASP A 123 14.05 1.69 7.60
CA ASP A 123 13.96 2.97 8.32
C ASP A 123 13.56 4.14 7.42
N ALA A 124 14.15 4.24 6.23
CA ALA A 124 13.81 5.29 5.27
C ALA A 124 12.34 5.20 4.81
N ILE A 125 11.85 3.98 4.59
CA ILE A 125 10.45 3.75 4.17
C ILE A 125 9.50 4.04 5.33
N LEU A 126 9.84 3.62 6.56
CA LEU A 126 9.03 3.88 7.75
C LEU A 126 8.96 5.38 8.08
N MET A 127 10.05 6.12 7.84
CA MET A 127 10.03 7.58 7.96
C MET A 127 9.05 8.19 6.94
N GLN A 128 9.14 7.81 5.66
CA GLN A 128 8.23 8.27 4.63
C GLN A 128 6.77 7.88 4.96
N TYR A 129 6.54 6.66 5.44
CA TYR A 129 5.22 6.17 5.82
C TYR A 129 4.57 7.05 6.90
N ARG A 130 5.33 7.37 7.97
CA ARG A 130 4.84 8.26 9.04
C ARG A 130 4.49 9.65 8.52
N MET A 131 5.34 10.22 7.65
CA MET A 131 5.05 11.51 7.02
C MET A 131 3.78 11.47 6.14
N ILE A 132 3.50 10.35 5.50
CA ILE A 132 2.26 10.16 4.71
C ILE A 132 1.04 10.06 5.62
N LEU A 133 1.13 9.32 6.74
CA LEU A 133 0.07 9.26 7.75
C LEU A 133 -0.30 10.66 8.25
N ASP A 134 0.71 11.43 8.63
CA ASP A 134 0.53 12.80 9.12
C ASP A 134 -0.06 13.72 8.04
N TYR A 135 0.46 13.65 6.81
CA TYR A 135 0.01 14.48 5.71
C TYR A 135 -1.46 14.26 5.33
N PHE A 136 -1.89 13.01 5.34
CA PHE A 136 -3.28 12.63 5.00
C PHE A 136 -4.17 12.53 6.24
N GLN A 137 -3.65 12.72 7.44
CA GLN A 137 -4.35 12.55 8.73
C GLN A 137 -5.00 11.15 8.86
N LEU A 138 -4.20 10.10 8.54
CA LEU A 138 -4.65 8.72 8.57
C LEU A 138 -4.27 8.03 9.87
N GLU A 139 -5.12 7.12 10.31
CA GLU A 139 -4.82 6.19 11.40
C GLU A 139 -3.90 5.07 10.91
N ASP A 140 -2.86 4.76 11.71
CA ASP A 140 -1.96 3.64 11.44
C ASP A 140 -2.59 2.32 11.92
N ILE A 141 -2.79 1.38 11.01
CA ILE A 141 -3.25 0.02 11.37
C ILE A 141 -2.10 -0.95 11.65
N GLY A 142 -0.86 -0.49 11.54
CA GLY A 142 0.34 -1.30 11.75
C GLY A 142 1.05 -1.72 10.48
N SER A 143 2.13 -2.47 10.67
CA SER A 143 2.99 -2.91 9.58
C SER A 143 3.56 -4.30 9.82
N VAL A 144 3.79 -5.07 8.73
CA VAL A 144 4.54 -6.33 8.75
C VAL A 144 5.80 -6.19 7.91
N LEU A 145 6.97 -6.43 8.54
CA LEU A 145 8.28 -6.12 7.98
C LEU A 145 9.14 -7.39 7.89
N VAL A 146 9.28 -7.94 6.69
CA VAL A 146 9.96 -9.22 6.45
C VAL A 146 11.35 -9.01 5.88
N ARG A 147 12.38 -9.49 6.62
CA ARG A 147 13.79 -9.44 6.23
C ARG A 147 14.29 -10.81 5.78
N GLY A 148 15.38 -10.83 5.03
CA GLY A 148 16.12 -12.07 4.73
C GLY A 148 15.46 -12.98 3.70
N VAL A 149 14.47 -12.49 2.92
CA VAL A 149 13.79 -13.28 1.88
C VAL A 149 14.12 -12.73 0.50
N ARG A 150 14.88 -13.50 -0.29
CA ARG A 150 15.43 -13.09 -1.59
C ARG A 150 14.73 -13.78 -2.76
N GLU A 151 14.73 -15.09 -2.73
CA GLU A 151 14.20 -15.90 -3.82
C GLU A 151 12.68 -16.02 -3.74
N LYS A 152 12.05 -16.33 -4.86
CA LYS A 152 10.59 -16.51 -4.93
C LYS A 152 10.15 -17.65 -4.03
N GLY A 153 9.36 -17.33 -3.03
CA GLY A 153 8.79 -18.29 -2.09
C GLY A 153 9.58 -18.49 -0.80
N ASP A 154 10.69 -17.78 -0.58
CA ASP A 154 11.46 -17.84 0.67
C ASP A 154 10.62 -17.50 1.91
N ILE A 155 9.57 -16.71 1.72
CA ILE A 155 8.66 -16.33 2.82
C ILE A 155 7.77 -17.51 3.29
N LYS A 156 7.71 -18.62 2.56
CA LYS A 156 6.88 -19.77 2.96
C LYS A 156 7.35 -20.33 4.29
N GLY A 157 6.41 -20.52 5.20
CA GLY A 157 6.71 -20.97 6.58
C GLY A 157 7.27 -19.89 7.50
N ASN A 158 7.42 -18.65 7.04
CA ASN A 158 7.80 -17.52 7.88
C ASN A 158 6.60 -17.08 8.74
N ALA A 159 6.85 -16.82 10.03
CA ALA A 159 5.81 -16.35 10.97
C ALA A 159 5.14 -15.04 10.54
N ALA A 160 5.80 -14.24 9.70
CA ALA A 160 5.24 -13.00 9.17
C ALA A 160 3.97 -13.22 8.30
N LEU A 161 3.76 -14.41 7.75
CA LEU A 161 2.51 -14.73 7.05
C LEU A 161 1.33 -14.79 8.04
N GLU A 162 1.53 -15.39 9.21
CA GLU A 162 0.53 -15.42 10.29
C GLU A 162 0.31 -14.01 10.85
N GLU A 163 1.40 -13.26 11.09
CA GLU A 163 1.32 -11.87 11.54
C GLU A 163 0.50 -11.01 10.56
N ALA A 164 0.70 -11.19 9.25
CA ALA A 164 -0.07 -10.48 8.23
C ALA A 164 -1.55 -10.90 8.22
N TYR A 165 -1.83 -12.20 8.39
CA TYR A 165 -3.20 -12.70 8.48
C TYR A 165 -3.92 -12.10 9.70
N GLU A 166 -3.30 -12.12 10.88
CA GLU A 166 -3.86 -11.59 12.11
C GLU A 166 -4.07 -10.06 12.04
N LEU A 167 -3.11 -9.34 11.43
CA LEU A 167 -3.29 -7.90 11.16
C LEU A 167 -4.50 -7.67 10.26
N GLY A 168 -4.67 -8.48 9.21
CA GLY A 168 -5.84 -8.41 8.34
C GLY A 168 -7.15 -8.73 9.07
N LEU A 169 -7.15 -9.75 9.91
CA LEU A 169 -8.31 -10.18 10.69
C LEU A 169 -8.76 -9.12 11.69
N SER A 170 -7.83 -8.38 12.30
CA SER A 170 -8.12 -7.33 13.29
C SER A 170 -8.89 -6.15 12.70
N ILE A 171 -8.79 -5.94 11.38
CA ILE A 171 -9.46 -4.85 10.70
C ILE A 171 -10.97 -5.11 10.64
N GLY A 172 -11.77 -4.14 11.12
CA GLY A 172 -13.23 -4.23 11.11
C GLY A 172 -13.85 -4.91 12.33
N MET A 173 -13.05 -5.43 13.28
CA MET A 173 -13.58 -5.94 14.55
C MET A 173 -14.08 -4.82 15.48
N GLU A 174 -13.47 -3.63 15.42
CA GLU A 174 -13.80 -2.49 16.29
C GLU A 174 -15.27 -2.03 16.16
N ASN A 175 -15.89 -2.22 14.99
CA ASN A 175 -17.29 -1.84 14.76
C ASN A 175 -18.32 -2.81 15.36
N LYS A 176 -17.92 -3.97 15.88
CA LYS A 176 -18.84 -4.95 16.47
C LYS A 176 -19.05 -4.74 17.97
N ILE A 177 -18.13 -4.07 18.66
CA ILE A 177 -18.18 -3.87 20.11
C ILE A 177 -19.09 -2.70 20.53
N CYS A 178 -19.35 -1.73 19.64
CA CYS A 178 -20.18 -0.56 19.91
C CYS A 178 -21.66 -0.70 19.55
N ARG A 179 -22.14 -1.90 19.18
CA ARG A 179 -23.57 -2.17 18.84
C ARG A 179 -24.22 -3.23 19.74
N GLY A 180 -23.78 -3.33 20.99
CA GLY A 180 -24.39 -4.14 22.05
C GLY A 180 -25.13 -3.27 23.05
#